data_f7e774f9f4204fe2d13467c0546ad6cc
#
_entry.id   f7e774f9f4204fe2d13467c0546ad6cc
#
_cell.length_a   1.000
_cell.length_b   1.000
_cell.length_c   1.000
_cell.angle_alpha   90.00
_cell.angle_beta   90.00
_cell.angle_gamma   90.00
#
_symmetry.space_group_name_H-M   'P 1'
#
loop_
_entity.id
_entity.type
_entity.pdbx_description
1 polymer ?
#
loop_
_entity_poly.entity_id
_entity_poly.type
_entity_poly.pdbx_seq_one_letter_code
_entity_poly.pdbx_strand_id
1 'polypeptide(L)'
;MSNFNLIQYLPLTHPKATLRFVKRLNAVGVMSILDLEDSVQDPFDKAKTKDLKISARNNFLELLQSKSWTGEEFNHPIYVRVNSGSTEFFEDDIQAVLDIYHTGFPITGIFLPMVESYTQIKEVQSMLEDTKSTKNLKHVLEIVPMIETVAGMNALLSMLESDKHEQKFSKVHYGHFDYCLDAQIWPFSDPFHIEFWEIIKTVASLMLTYKKTYIHTPFPFPKNESLFWASSFYLKKLFPSLDIWICTLNSELSLSNQPDKIMPFNLVHSDISSDNL
;
A
#
# COMPACT_ATOMS: atom_id res chain seq x y z
N MET A 1 -5.24 23.89 8.25
CA MET A 1 -5.44 22.45 8.56
C MET A 1 -4.46 21.66 7.70
N SER A 2 -3.73 20.70 8.23
CA SER A 2 -2.80 19.90 7.44
C SER A 2 -3.61 18.97 6.52
N ASN A 3 -3.46 19.11 5.22
CA ASN A 3 -4.04 18.17 4.27
C ASN A 3 -3.45 16.78 4.53
N PHE A 4 -4.28 15.74 4.47
CA PHE A 4 -3.83 14.36 4.52
C PHE A 4 -3.20 13.97 3.19
N ASN A 5 -2.14 13.18 3.25
CA ASN A 5 -1.63 12.46 2.09
C ASN A 5 -2.53 11.24 1.86
N LEU A 6 -3.24 11.21 0.75
CA LEU A 6 -4.08 10.08 0.37
C LEU A 6 -3.37 9.22 -0.68
N ILE A 7 -3.54 7.90 -0.56
CA ILE A 7 -3.04 6.93 -1.53
C ILE A 7 -4.12 5.88 -1.81
N GLN A 8 -4.32 5.52 -3.08
CA GLN A 8 -5.39 4.63 -3.50
C GLN A 8 -4.87 3.44 -4.30
N TYR A 9 -5.38 2.24 -3.98
CA TYR A 9 -5.22 1.05 -4.80
C TYR A 9 -6.08 1.11 -6.06
N LEU A 10 -5.48 0.74 -7.19
CA LEU A 10 -6.12 0.68 -8.50
C LEU A 10 -5.80 -0.65 -9.19
N PRO A 11 -6.81 -1.49 -9.48
CA PRO A 11 -6.61 -2.77 -10.14
C PRO A 11 -6.07 -2.60 -11.57
N LEU A 12 -5.12 -3.42 -11.97
CA LEU A 12 -4.58 -3.44 -13.34
C LEU A 12 -5.38 -4.30 -14.33
N THR A 13 -6.53 -4.80 -13.94
CA THR A 13 -7.42 -5.61 -14.81
C THR A 13 -7.94 -4.86 -16.03
N HIS A 14 -8.05 -3.53 -15.96
CA HIS A 14 -8.57 -2.67 -17.03
C HIS A 14 -7.63 -1.48 -17.29
N PRO A 15 -6.50 -1.66 -18.00
CA PRO A 15 -5.40 -0.70 -18.10
C PRO A 15 -5.81 0.72 -18.51
N LYS A 16 -6.71 0.87 -19.51
CA LYS A 16 -7.21 2.20 -19.96
C LYS A 16 -8.00 2.92 -18.87
N ALA A 17 -8.84 2.20 -18.13
CA ALA A 17 -9.60 2.76 -17.01
C ALA A 17 -8.66 3.13 -15.87
N THR A 18 -7.72 2.24 -15.53
CA THR A 18 -6.70 2.45 -14.50
C THR A 18 -5.88 3.69 -14.80
N LEU A 19 -5.31 3.84 -16.00
CA LEU A 19 -4.53 5.01 -16.37
C LEU A 19 -5.34 6.31 -16.30
N ARG A 20 -6.62 6.30 -16.70
CA ARG A 20 -7.51 7.44 -16.54
C ARG A 20 -7.74 7.79 -15.07
N PHE A 21 -7.89 6.80 -14.18
CA PHE A 21 -8.02 7.04 -12.75
C PHE A 21 -6.73 7.58 -12.15
N VAL A 22 -5.56 7.03 -12.50
CA VAL A 22 -4.26 7.56 -12.07
C VAL A 22 -4.15 9.05 -12.40
N LYS A 23 -4.47 9.45 -13.65
CA LYS A 23 -4.47 10.87 -14.06
C LYS A 23 -5.42 11.72 -13.21
N ARG A 24 -6.64 11.23 -12.96
CA ARG A 24 -7.64 11.94 -12.17
C ARG A 24 -7.23 12.11 -10.71
N LEU A 25 -6.71 11.06 -10.09
CA LEU A 25 -6.23 11.09 -8.70
C LEU A 25 -5.02 12.02 -8.58
N ASN A 26 -4.08 11.90 -9.50
CA ASN A 26 -2.87 12.74 -9.51
C ASN A 26 -3.19 14.22 -9.66
N ALA A 27 -4.19 14.59 -10.48
CA ALA A 27 -4.64 15.96 -10.65
C ALA A 27 -5.20 16.62 -9.37
N VAL A 28 -5.62 15.81 -8.38
CA VAL A 28 -6.12 16.30 -7.08
C VAL A 28 -5.19 15.99 -5.92
N GLY A 29 -3.95 15.58 -6.20
CA GLY A 29 -2.93 15.37 -5.17
C GLY A 29 -2.99 14.00 -4.49
N VAL A 30 -3.73 13.04 -5.04
CA VAL A 30 -3.82 11.68 -4.51
C VAL A 30 -2.83 10.77 -5.23
N MET A 31 -2.04 10.04 -4.45
CA MET A 31 -1.09 9.04 -4.94
C MET A 31 -1.80 7.75 -5.37
N SER A 32 -1.15 6.94 -6.18
CA SER A 32 -1.74 5.71 -6.71
C SER A 32 -0.87 4.50 -6.45
N ILE A 33 -1.49 3.36 -6.13
CA ILE A 33 -0.88 2.04 -6.11
C ILE A 33 -1.53 1.22 -7.22
N LEU A 34 -0.76 0.89 -8.25
CA LEU A 34 -1.17 -0.03 -9.31
C LEU A 34 -1.05 -1.45 -8.78
N ASP A 35 -2.16 -2.16 -8.72
CA ASP A 35 -2.22 -3.43 -8.01
C ASP A 35 -2.14 -4.62 -8.96
N LEU A 36 -1.09 -5.46 -8.80
CA LEU A 36 -0.91 -6.75 -9.47
C LEU A 36 -1.22 -7.94 -8.57
N GLU A 37 -1.53 -7.72 -7.30
CA GLU A 37 -1.77 -8.78 -6.32
C GLU A 37 -3.25 -9.15 -6.22
N ASP A 38 -3.93 -8.78 -5.14
CA ASP A 38 -5.29 -9.22 -4.79
C ASP A 38 -6.35 -8.82 -5.80
N SER A 39 -6.23 -7.62 -6.38
CA SER A 39 -7.22 -7.14 -7.34
C SER A 39 -7.13 -7.82 -8.71
N VAL A 40 -6.10 -8.66 -8.93
CA VAL A 40 -5.85 -9.38 -10.18
C VAL A 40 -5.84 -10.88 -9.91
N GLN A 41 -6.94 -11.40 -9.38
CA GLN A 41 -7.09 -12.83 -9.09
C GLN A 41 -8.54 -13.30 -9.26
N ASP A 42 -8.70 -14.59 -9.51
CA ASP A 42 -9.96 -15.30 -9.37
C ASP A 42 -9.89 -16.11 -8.06
N PRO A 43 -10.76 -15.86 -7.07
CA PRO A 43 -10.66 -16.51 -5.76
C PRO A 43 -10.96 -18.00 -5.78
N PHE A 44 -11.50 -18.52 -6.90
CA PHE A 44 -11.93 -19.91 -7.03
C PHE A 44 -11.11 -20.69 -8.06
N ASP A 45 -10.36 -20.01 -8.96
CA ASP A 45 -9.64 -20.63 -10.06
C ASP A 45 -8.20 -20.10 -10.17
N LYS A 46 -7.25 -20.94 -9.74
CA LYS A 46 -5.81 -20.60 -9.79
C LYS A 46 -5.27 -20.47 -11.22
N ALA A 47 -5.76 -21.31 -12.15
CA ALA A 47 -5.31 -21.23 -13.54
C ALA A 47 -5.77 -19.92 -14.18
N LYS A 48 -7.02 -19.55 -13.95
CA LYS A 48 -7.56 -18.26 -14.38
C LYS A 48 -6.85 -17.07 -13.71
N THR A 49 -6.45 -17.18 -12.44
CA THR A 49 -5.64 -16.18 -11.76
C THR A 49 -4.31 -15.95 -12.49
N LYS A 50 -3.64 -17.02 -12.90
CA LYS A 50 -2.39 -16.93 -13.68
C LYS A 50 -2.58 -16.18 -14.99
N ASP A 51 -3.62 -16.51 -15.75
CA ASP A 51 -3.93 -15.85 -17.02
C ASP A 51 -4.29 -14.36 -16.81
N LEU A 52 -5.03 -14.04 -15.75
CA LEU A 52 -5.36 -12.66 -15.38
C LEU A 52 -4.11 -11.83 -15.08
N LYS A 53 -3.17 -12.37 -14.28
CA LYS A 53 -1.92 -11.67 -13.93
C LYS A 53 -1.03 -11.44 -15.16
N ILE A 54 -0.88 -12.45 -16.02
CA ILE A 54 -0.14 -12.31 -17.29
C ILE A 54 -0.80 -11.23 -18.17
N SER A 55 -2.11 -11.30 -18.33
CA SER A 55 -2.86 -10.32 -19.14
C SER A 55 -2.77 -8.91 -18.58
N ALA A 56 -2.86 -8.73 -17.26
CA ALA A 56 -2.76 -7.42 -16.62
C ALA A 56 -1.40 -6.75 -16.89
N ARG A 57 -0.31 -7.49 -16.70
CA ARG A 57 1.07 -7.01 -16.98
C ARG A 57 1.22 -6.60 -18.45
N ASN A 58 0.91 -7.49 -19.37
CA ASN A 58 1.10 -7.29 -20.80
C ASN A 58 0.25 -6.13 -21.32
N ASN A 59 -1.04 -6.13 -21.02
CA ASN A 59 -1.96 -5.10 -21.50
C ASN A 59 -1.61 -3.70 -20.98
N PHE A 60 -1.10 -3.59 -19.74
CA PHE A 60 -0.68 -2.30 -19.20
C PHE A 60 0.61 -1.83 -19.86
N LEU A 61 1.57 -2.71 -20.06
CA LEU A 61 2.82 -2.40 -20.77
C LEU A 61 2.55 -1.95 -22.21
N GLU A 62 1.72 -2.67 -22.97
CA GLU A 62 1.31 -2.31 -24.33
C GLU A 62 0.64 -0.92 -24.37
N LEU A 63 -0.25 -0.63 -23.40
CA LEU A 63 -0.88 0.69 -23.29
C LEU A 63 0.17 1.79 -23.08
N LEU A 64 1.15 1.58 -22.23
CA LEU A 64 2.20 2.57 -21.98
C LEU A 64 3.13 2.76 -23.18
N GLN A 65 3.46 1.69 -23.89
CA GLN A 65 4.24 1.76 -25.12
C GLN A 65 3.55 2.50 -26.24
N SER A 66 2.20 2.53 -26.24
CA SER A 66 1.41 3.33 -27.20
C SER A 66 1.57 4.84 -27.02
N LYS A 67 2.31 5.30 -26.00
CA LYS A 67 2.55 6.71 -25.65
C LYS A 67 1.29 7.57 -25.53
N SER A 68 0.21 6.99 -25.01
CA SER A 68 -1.05 7.69 -24.73
C SER A 68 -1.00 8.58 -23.48
N TRP A 69 0.19 8.89 -22.97
CA TRP A 69 0.44 9.66 -21.76
C TRP A 69 1.68 10.55 -21.93
N THR A 70 1.78 11.62 -21.11
CA THR A 70 2.96 12.48 -21.00
C THR A 70 3.43 12.49 -19.54
N GLY A 71 4.74 12.57 -19.31
CA GLY A 71 5.31 12.58 -17.93
C GLY A 71 4.82 13.77 -17.10
N GLU A 72 4.48 14.88 -17.74
CA GLU A 72 4.00 16.12 -17.10
C GLU A 72 2.61 15.99 -16.45
N GLU A 73 1.87 14.92 -16.79
CA GLU A 73 0.55 14.66 -16.21
C GLU A 73 0.61 14.05 -14.80
N PHE A 74 1.82 13.66 -14.32
CA PHE A 74 1.99 12.92 -13.07
C PHE A 74 2.97 13.63 -12.14
N ASN A 75 2.44 14.39 -11.18
CA ASN A 75 3.22 15.16 -10.20
C ASN A 75 3.24 14.49 -8.81
N HIS A 76 2.49 13.41 -8.62
CA HIS A 76 2.40 12.68 -7.36
C HIS A 76 2.86 11.24 -7.52
N PRO A 77 3.42 10.62 -6.49
CA PRO A 77 3.96 9.27 -6.54
C PRO A 77 2.99 8.22 -7.08
N ILE A 78 3.52 7.33 -7.91
CA ILE A 78 2.82 6.16 -8.44
C ILE A 78 3.64 4.93 -8.04
N TYR A 79 3.04 4.02 -7.33
CA TYR A 79 3.64 2.76 -6.90
C TYR A 79 3.00 1.58 -7.63
N VAL A 80 3.65 0.43 -7.60
CA VAL A 80 3.09 -0.85 -8.03
C VAL A 80 3.12 -1.81 -6.86
N ARG A 81 1.99 -2.41 -6.49
CA ARG A 81 1.98 -3.55 -5.57
C ARG A 81 2.22 -4.81 -6.37
N VAL A 82 3.33 -5.48 -6.09
CA VAL A 82 3.71 -6.76 -6.68
C VAL A 82 3.15 -7.91 -5.84
N ASN A 83 3.20 -9.13 -6.36
CA ASN A 83 2.88 -10.31 -5.54
C ASN A 83 4.01 -10.56 -4.52
N SER A 84 3.70 -11.28 -3.44
CA SER A 84 4.68 -11.66 -2.43
C SER A 84 5.85 -12.46 -3.04
N GLY A 85 7.06 -12.27 -2.50
CA GLY A 85 8.26 -12.98 -2.91
C GLY A 85 8.21 -14.52 -2.77
N SER A 86 7.22 -15.03 -2.02
CA SER A 86 6.95 -16.47 -1.90
C SER A 86 6.11 -17.06 -3.03
N THR A 87 5.59 -16.23 -3.95
CA THR A 87 4.70 -16.66 -5.04
C THR A 87 5.44 -16.86 -6.36
N GLU A 88 4.91 -17.71 -7.22
CA GLU A 88 5.42 -17.92 -8.60
C GLU A 88 5.30 -16.66 -9.49
N PHE A 89 4.60 -15.62 -9.04
CA PHE A 89 4.33 -14.41 -9.82
C PHE A 89 5.33 -13.29 -9.58
N PHE A 90 6.11 -13.38 -8.50
CA PHE A 90 6.95 -12.29 -8.01
C PHE A 90 7.99 -11.82 -9.02
N GLU A 91 8.78 -12.73 -9.58
CA GLU A 91 9.85 -12.40 -10.53
C GLU A 91 9.28 -11.74 -11.79
N ASP A 92 8.18 -12.29 -12.32
CA ASP A 92 7.48 -11.71 -13.47
C ASP A 92 6.93 -10.31 -13.17
N ASP A 93 6.45 -10.05 -11.95
CA ASP A 93 5.96 -8.74 -11.55
C ASP A 93 7.11 -7.73 -11.47
N ILE A 94 8.24 -8.11 -10.86
CA ILE A 94 9.44 -7.27 -10.82
C ILE A 94 9.90 -6.93 -12.24
N GLN A 95 9.95 -7.92 -13.13
CA GLN A 95 10.31 -7.67 -14.54
C GLN A 95 9.31 -6.73 -15.22
N ALA A 96 8.01 -6.92 -15.02
CA ALA A 96 6.98 -6.05 -15.57
C ALA A 96 7.11 -4.60 -15.04
N VAL A 97 7.37 -4.41 -13.74
CA VAL A 97 7.62 -3.09 -13.14
C VAL A 97 8.80 -2.41 -13.81
N LEU A 98 9.90 -3.13 -14.02
CA LEU A 98 11.08 -2.60 -14.68
C LEU A 98 10.82 -2.26 -16.15
N ASP A 99 10.08 -3.09 -16.88
CA ASP A 99 9.70 -2.83 -18.26
C ASP A 99 8.78 -1.60 -18.37
N ILE A 100 7.82 -1.44 -17.46
CA ILE A 100 7.00 -0.24 -17.34
C ILE A 100 7.86 0.99 -17.06
N TYR A 101 8.80 0.91 -16.13
CA TYR A 101 9.73 2.01 -15.82
C TYR A 101 10.56 2.40 -17.05
N HIS A 102 10.98 1.43 -17.89
CA HIS A 102 11.72 1.69 -19.12
C HIS A 102 10.90 2.39 -20.22
N THR A 103 9.57 2.35 -20.16
CA THR A 103 8.75 3.18 -21.07
C THR A 103 8.88 4.67 -20.74
N GLY A 104 9.47 5.03 -19.59
CA GLY A 104 9.52 6.37 -19.02
C GLY A 104 8.29 6.72 -18.17
N PHE A 105 7.39 5.77 -17.93
CA PHE A 105 6.26 5.97 -17.02
C PHE A 105 6.78 6.21 -15.59
N PRO A 106 6.31 7.25 -14.86
CA PRO A 106 6.96 7.72 -13.64
C PRO A 106 6.62 6.89 -12.41
N ILE A 107 7.01 5.61 -12.41
CA ILE A 107 6.90 4.76 -11.22
C ILE A 107 7.90 5.25 -10.18
N THR A 108 7.42 5.46 -8.95
CA THR A 108 8.22 5.87 -7.80
C THR A 108 8.84 4.68 -7.08
N GLY A 109 8.10 3.58 -6.96
CA GLY A 109 8.54 2.40 -6.22
C GLY A 109 7.55 1.26 -6.25
N ILE A 110 7.80 0.26 -5.41
CA ILE A 110 6.98 -0.93 -5.26
C ILE A 110 6.47 -1.07 -3.82
N PHE A 111 5.25 -1.60 -3.67
CA PHE A 111 4.74 -2.15 -2.43
C PHE A 111 5.07 -3.64 -2.41
N LEU A 112 5.82 -4.06 -1.39
CA LEU A 112 6.26 -5.44 -1.22
C LEU A 112 5.42 -6.12 -0.14
N PRO A 113 4.49 -7.03 -0.51
CA PRO A 113 3.62 -7.71 0.44
C PRO A 113 4.34 -8.74 1.32
N MET A 114 3.72 -9.10 2.45
CA MET A 114 4.13 -10.21 3.32
C MET A 114 5.60 -10.16 3.75
N VAL A 115 6.09 -8.96 4.11
CA VAL A 115 7.48 -8.79 4.54
C VAL A 115 7.64 -9.26 5.98
N GLU A 116 8.51 -10.24 6.19
CA GLU A 116 8.78 -10.89 7.48
C GLU A 116 10.24 -10.75 7.92
N SER A 117 11.11 -10.21 7.07
CA SER A 117 12.53 -10.02 7.42
C SER A 117 13.17 -8.87 6.64
N TYR A 118 14.21 -8.28 7.24
CA TYR A 118 15.02 -7.28 6.57
C TYR A 118 15.79 -7.85 5.36
N THR A 119 16.10 -9.15 5.39
CA THR A 119 16.78 -9.84 4.28
C THR A 119 15.95 -9.81 3.00
N GLN A 120 14.63 -10.03 3.08
CA GLN A 120 13.74 -9.92 1.91
C GLN A 120 13.82 -8.53 1.27
N ILE A 121 13.83 -7.46 2.07
CA ILE A 121 13.96 -6.09 1.56
C ILE A 121 15.29 -5.90 0.82
N LYS A 122 16.40 -6.41 1.40
CA LYS A 122 17.73 -6.30 0.78
C LYS A 122 17.86 -7.09 -0.51
N GLU A 123 17.29 -8.27 -0.58
CA GLU A 123 17.28 -9.10 -1.79
C GLU A 123 16.55 -8.38 -2.92
N VAL A 124 15.35 -7.86 -2.68
CA VAL A 124 14.60 -7.09 -3.66
C VAL A 124 15.33 -5.80 -4.06
N GLN A 125 15.94 -5.11 -3.09
CA GLN A 125 16.75 -3.92 -3.36
C GLN A 125 17.91 -4.25 -4.30
N SER A 126 18.62 -5.35 -4.05
CA SER A 126 19.72 -5.79 -4.90
C SER A 126 19.27 -6.12 -6.33
N MET A 127 18.13 -6.79 -6.49
CA MET A 127 17.52 -7.04 -7.81
C MET A 127 17.25 -5.75 -8.57
N LEU A 128 16.73 -4.73 -7.91
CA LEU A 128 16.44 -3.42 -8.52
C LEU A 128 17.71 -2.63 -8.81
N GLU A 129 18.75 -2.72 -7.97
CA GLU A 129 20.04 -2.05 -8.15
C GLU A 129 20.85 -2.66 -9.31
N ASP A 130 20.89 -3.98 -9.42
CA ASP A 130 21.57 -4.68 -10.51
C ASP A 130 20.97 -4.29 -11.87
N THR A 131 19.67 -4.16 -11.93
CA THR A 131 18.97 -3.72 -13.14
C THR A 131 19.30 -2.26 -13.48
N LYS A 132 19.42 -1.38 -12.47
CA LYS A 132 19.83 0.02 -12.69
C LYS A 132 21.21 0.11 -13.33
N SER A 133 22.18 -0.65 -12.82
CA SER A 133 23.55 -0.64 -13.32
C SER A 133 23.65 -1.12 -14.77
N THR A 134 22.81 -2.09 -15.15
CA THR A 134 22.80 -2.67 -16.50
C THR A 134 22.01 -1.85 -17.52
N LYS A 135 21.01 -1.08 -17.10
CA LYS A 135 20.06 -0.40 -18.00
C LYS A 135 20.06 1.13 -17.90
N ASN A 136 21.05 1.75 -17.24
CA ASN A 136 21.16 3.21 -17.08
C ASN A 136 19.90 3.89 -16.52
N LEU A 137 19.24 3.29 -15.55
CA LEU A 137 18.07 3.87 -14.90
C LEU A 137 18.43 5.16 -14.14
N LYS A 138 17.55 6.15 -14.14
CA LYS A 138 17.79 7.44 -13.50
C LYS A 138 17.91 7.33 -11.97
N HIS A 139 17.11 6.46 -11.34
CA HIS A 139 17.11 6.21 -9.89
C HIS A 139 16.67 4.78 -9.59
N VAL A 140 16.99 4.30 -8.39
CA VAL A 140 16.46 3.03 -7.87
C VAL A 140 15.02 3.25 -7.40
N LEU A 141 14.15 2.31 -7.70
CA LEU A 141 12.77 2.33 -7.21
C LEU A 141 12.73 2.16 -5.69
N GLU A 142 11.87 2.92 -5.04
CA GLU A 142 11.64 2.81 -3.60
C GLU A 142 10.93 1.49 -3.27
N ILE A 143 11.31 0.86 -2.15
CA ILE A 143 10.58 -0.29 -1.60
C ILE A 143 9.75 0.19 -0.41
N VAL A 144 8.46 -0.14 -0.43
CA VAL A 144 7.54 0.05 0.69
C VAL A 144 7.18 -1.33 1.23
N PRO A 145 7.78 -1.80 2.32
CA PRO A 145 7.42 -3.07 2.93
C PRO A 145 6.02 -3.02 3.51
N MET A 146 5.22 -4.07 3.27
CA MET A 146 3.91 -4.27 3.85
C MET A 146 4.01 -5.27 5.01
N ILE A 147 3.59 -4.81 6.19
CA ILE A 147 3.57 -5.61 7.42
C ILE A 147 2.14 -6.08 7.64
N GLU A 148 1.90 -7.34 7.34
CA GLU A 148 0.56 -7.91 7.25
C GLU A 148 0.51 -9.39 7.66
N THR A 149 1.58 -9.86 8.36
CA THR A 149 1.63 -11.16 9.02
C THR A 149 2.06 -11.03 10.47
N VAL A 150 1.77 -12.02 11.29
CA VAL A 150 2.25 -12.09 12.69
C VAL A 150 3.78 -12.13 12.73
N ALA A 151 4.39 -12.89 11.82
CA ALA A 151 5.85 -12.95 11.70
C ALA A 151 6.46 -11.59 11.34
N GLY A 152 5.87 -10.88 10.36
CA GLY A 152 6.27 -9.53 9.96
C GLY A 152 6.12 -8.52 11.09
N MET A 153 5.02 -8.58 11.83
CA MET A 153 4.79 -7.72 12.99
C MET A 153 5.82 -7.97 14.09
N ASN A 154 6.14 -9.23 14.39
CA ASN A 154 7.16 -9.60 15.38
C ASN A 154 8.58 -9.17 14.95
N ALA A 155 8.85 -9.18 13.65
CA ALA A 155 10.15 -8.78 13.09
C ALA A 155 10.29 -7.26 12.87
N LEU A 156 9.20 -6.48 12.93
CA LEU A 156 9.18 -5.08 12.55
C LEU A 156 10.24 -4.24 13.26
N LEU A 157 10.36 -4.39 14.59
CA LEU A 157 11.36 -3.65 15.37
C LEU A 157 12.79 -3.97 14.89
N SER A 158 13.12 -5.24 14.73
CA SER A 158 14.45 -5.65 14.26
C SER A 158 14.76 -5.20 12.83
N MET A 159 13.75 -5.16 11.95
CA MET A 159 13.87 -4.60 10.60
C MET A 159 14.19 -3.10 10.64
N LEU A 160 13.48 -2.35 11.48
CA LEU A 160 13.70 -0.91 11.64
C LEU A 160 15.08 -0.59 12.23
N GLU A 161 15.54 -1.40 13.21
CA GLU A 161 16.87 -1.27 13.78
C GLU A 161 17.97 -1.56 12.75
N SER A 162 17.79 -2.61 11.95
CA SER A 162 18.71 -2.96 10.86
C SER A 162 18.76 -1.88 9.79
N ASP A 163 17.62 -1.26 9.46
CA ASP A 163 17.53 -0.21 8.45
C ASP A 163 18.03 1.15 8.90
N LYS A 164 18.26 1.36 10.19
CA LYS A 164 18.67 2.65 10.76
C LYS A 164 19.91 3.26 10.09
N HIS A 165 20.84 2.43 9.65
CA HIS A 165 22.08 2.84 9.01
C HIS A 165 22.05 2.68 7.49
N GLU A 166 21.33 1.70 6.98
CA GLU A 166 21.29 1.38 5.56
C GLU A 166 20.24 2.19 4.78
N GLN A 167 19.16 2.60 5.44
CA GLN A 167 18.08 3.44 4.89
C GLN A 167 17.51 2.91 3.56
N LYS A 168 17.24 1.60 3.51
CA LYS A 168 16.70 0.93 2.31
C LYS A 168 15.23 1.23 2.04
N PHE A 169 14.49 1.63 3.07
CA PHE A 169 13.11 2.06 2.93
C PHE A 169 12.80 3.30 3.80
N SER A 170 11.92 4.15 3.33
CA SER A 170 11.49 5.36 4.05
C SER A 170 10.07 5.27 4.59
N LYS A 171 9.29 4.31 4.12
CA LYS A 171 7.87 4.11 4.41
C LYS A 171 7.59 2.67 4.79
N VAL A 172 6.54 2.47 5.60
CA VAL A 172 6.01 1.14 5.93
C VAL A 172 4.50 1.18 5.80
N HIS A 173 3.93 0.20 5.12
CA HIS A 173 2.49 -0.02 5.04
C HIS A 173 2.06 -1.12 6.02
N TYR A 174 0.98 -0.89 6.77
CA TYR A 174 0.37 -1.90 7.61
C TYR A 174 -0.92 -2.44 6.96
N GLY A 175 -0.95 -3.74 6.67
CA GLY A 175 -2.10 -4.45 6.11
C GLY A 175 -2.90 -5.14 7.21
N HIS A 176 -3.92 -4.46 7.75
CA HIS A 176 -4.69 -4.96 8.91
C HIS A 176 -5.51 -6.21 8.58
N PHE A 177 -6.06 -6.29 7.38
CA PHE A 177 -6.93 -7.39 6.97
C PHE A 177 -6.18 -8.72 6.96
N ASP A 178 -5.05 -8.75 6.24
CA ASP A 178 -4.21 -9.94 6.12
C ASP A 178 -3.55 -10.29 7.44
N TYR A 179 -3.15 -9.28 8.22
CA TYR A 179 -2.66 -9.50 9.58
C TYR A 179 -3.70 -10.19 10.47
N CYS A 180 -4.96 -9.77 10.44
CA CYS A 180 -6.01 -10.42 11.21
C CYS A 180 -6.28 -11.86 10.75
N LEU A 181 -6.21 -12.11 9.43
CA LEU A 181 -6.33 -13.47 8.89
C LEU A 181 -5.21 -14.37 9.38
N ASP A 182 -3.96 -13.92 9.28
CA ASP A 182 -2.78 -14.67 9.73
C ASP A 182 -2.78 -14.88 11.27
N ALA A 183 -3.19 -13.85 12.01
CA ALA A 183 -3.33 -13.91 13.47
C ALA A 183 -4.57 -14.67 13.96
N GLN A 184 -5.41 -15.17 13.05
CA GLN A 184 -6.67 -15.86 13.36
C GLN A 184 -7.63 -15.01 14.21
N ILE A 185 -7.62 -13.69 14.02
CA ILE A 185 -8.53 -12.76 14.69
C ILE A 185 -9.83 -12.67 13.89
N TRP A 186 -10.93 -13.16 14.47
CA TRP A 186 -12.26 -13.11 13.87
C TRP A 186 -13.35 -12.86 14.92
N PRO A 187 -14.32 -11.94 14.71
CA PRO A 187 -14.41 -11.01 13.58
C PRO A 187 -13.23 -10.01 13.55
N PHE A 188 -12.92 -9.48 12.38
CA PHE A 188 -11.88 -8.46 12.27
C PHE A 188 -12.23 -7.25 13.13
N SER A 189 -11.26 -6.79 13.92
CA SER A 189 -11.40 -5.50 14.56
C SER A 189 -11.39 -4.38 13.53
N ASP A 190 -12.24 -3.40 13.70
CA ASP A 190 -12.40 -2.27 12.81
C ASP A 190 -12.15 -0.94 13.56
N PRO A 191 -12.18 0.22 12.89
CA PRO A 191 -11.90 1.50 13.55
C PRO A 191 -12.83 1.88 14.73
N PHE A 192 -13.95 1.21 14.94
CA PHE A 192 -14.77 1.43 16.15
C PHE A 192 -14.23 0.69 17.37
N HIS A 193 -13.40 -0.35 17.20
CA HIS A 193 -12.92 -1.20 18.27
C HIS A 193 -11.57 -0.71 18.82
N ILE A 194 -11.42 -0.77 20.14
CA ILE A 194 -10.20 -0.32 20.81
C ILE A 194 -9.00 -1.18 20.43
N GLU A 195 -9.20 -2.46 20.22
CA GLU A 195 -8.18 -3.44 19.85
C GLU A 195 -7.52 -3.11 18.49
N PHE A 196 -8.30 -2.61 17.54
CA PHE A 196 -7.76 -2.07 16.28
C PHE A 196 -6.74 -0.96 16.57
N TRP A 197 -7.10 0.00 17.43
CA TRP A 197 -6.25 1.14 17.73
C TRP A 197 -5.03 0.79 18.58
N GLU A 198 -5.06 -0.28 19.37
CA GLU A 198 -3.88 -0.76 20.10
C GLU A 198 -2.80 -1.25 19.13
N ILE A 199 -3.17 -2.01 18.11
CA ILE A 199 -2.26 -2.43 17.05
C ILE A 199 -1.73 -1.21 16.27
N ILE A 200 -2.64 -0.33 15.83
CA ILE A 200 -2.27 0.88 15.09
C ILE A 200 -1.30 1.75 15.90
N LYS A 201 -1.56 1.96 17.20
CA LYS A 201 -0.66 2.74 18.08
C LYS A 201 0.72 2.11 18.17
N THR A 202 0.81 0.78 18.23
CA THR A 202 2.09 0.06 18.28
C THR A 202 2.90 0.34 17.01
N VAL A 203 2.32 0.11 15.83
CA VAL A 203 3.00 0.35 14.56
C VAL A 203 3.36 1.82 14.39
N ALA A 204 2.41 2.74 14.59
CA ALA A 204 2.63 4.18 14.42
C ALA A 204 3.70 4.73 15.37
N SER A 205 3.79 4.22 16.61
CA SER A 205 4.84 4.60 17.56
C SER A 205 6.23 4.18 17.09
N LEU A 206 6.36 3.00 16.50
CA LEU A 206 7.61 2.56 15.87
C LEU A 206 7.97 3.46 14.69
N MET A 207 7.01 3.77 13.80
CA MET A 207 7.26 4.66 12.66
C MET A 207 7.74 6.04 13.12
N LEU A 208 7.09 6.61 14.14
CA LEU A 208 7.51 7.88 14.73
C LEU A 208 8.94 7.82 15.30
N THR A 209 9.25 6.75 16.04
CA THR A 209 10.57 6.55 16.67
C THR A 209 11.69 6.43 15.64
N TYR A 210 11.45 5.69 14.56
CA TYR A 210 12.43 5.44 13.50
C TYR A 210 12.33 6.43 12.34
N LYS A 211 11.50 7.47 12.46
CA LYS A 211 11.31 8.53 11.45
C LYS A 211 10.92 7.98 10.07
N LYS A 212 10.03 7.00 10.06
CA LYS A 212 9.46 6.43 8.83
C LYS A 212 8.06 7.01 8.59
N THR A 213 7.68 7.17 7.33
CA THR A 213 6.29 7.46 6.97
C THR A 213 5.42 6.23 7.25
N TYR A 214 4.31 6.44 7.90
CA TYR A 214 3.31 5.42 8.17
C TYR A 214 2.22 5.44 7.11
N ILE A 215 2.08 4.37 6.35
CA ILE A 215 0.95 4.18 5.43
C ILE A 215 -0.09 3.34 6.16
N HIS A 216 -1.20 4.00 6.50
CA HIS A 216 -2.29 3.39 7.26
C HIS A 216 -3.03 2.36 6.41
N THR A 217 -3.54 1.32 7.07
CA THR A 217 -4.34 0.25 6.43
C THR A 217 -5.51 0.83 5.62
N PRO A 218 -5.94 0.16 4.53
CA PRO A 218 -7.10 0.58 3.78
C PRO A 218 -8.36 0.67 4.65
N PHE A 219 -9.15 1.72 4.43
CA PHE A 219 -10.36 1.93 5.21
C PHE A 219 -11.46 0.92 4.82
N PRO A 220 -12.03 0.16 5.80
CA PRO A 220 -12.88 -1.00 5.51
C PRO A 220 -14.32 -0.66 5.10
N PHE A 221 -14.77 0.59 5.29
CA PHE A 221 -16.15 1.00 5.01
C PHE A 221 -16.22 2.01 3.85
N PRO A 222 -16.07 1.59 2.60
CA PRO A 222 -15.85 2.49 1.46
C PRO A 222 -16.98 3.49 1.18
N LYS A 223 -18.18 3.26 1.74
CA LYS A 223 -19.35 4.16 1.61
C LYS A 223 -19.56 5.09 2.82
N ASN A 224 -18.72 4.97 3.85
CA ASN A 224 -18.87 5.77 5.08
C ASN A 224 -17.79 6.87 5.15
N GLU A 225 -18.01 7.94 4.40
CA GLU A 225 -17.10 9.09 4.33
C GLU A 225 -16.90 9.75 5.70
N SER A 226 -17.97 9.92 6.46
CA SER A 226 -17.88 10.55 7.79
C SER A 226 -16.99 9.78 8.74
N LEU A 227 -17.07 8.44 8.74
CA LEU A 227 -16.21 7.58 9.55
C LEU A 227 -14.77 7.59 9.03
N PHE A 228 -14.59 7.57 7.71
CA PHE A 228 -13.27 7.68 7.09
C PHE A 228 -12.51 8.90 7.61
N TRP A 229 -13.13 10.06 7.54
CA TRP A 229 -12.51 11.30 8.02
C TRP A 229 -12.35 11.31 9.54
N ALA A 230 -13.35 10.86 10.29
CA ALA A 230 -13.28 10.81 11.76
C ALA A 230 -12.12 9.92 12.24
N SER A 231 -11.94 8.72 11.68
CA SER A 231 -10.83 7.82 12.01
C SER A 231 -9.47 8.39 11.59
N SER A 232 -9.39 9.00 10.40
CA SER A 232 -8.18 9.65 9.90
C SER A 232 -7.72 10.80 10.83
N PHE A 233 -8.65 11.64 11.25
CA PHE A 233 -8.38 12.72 12.22
C PHE A 233 -8.00 12.18 13.59
N TYR A 234 -8.65 11.11 14.05
CA TYR A 234 -8.29 10.49 15.32
C TYR A 234 -6.84 9.98 15.30
N LEU A 235 -6.44 9.30 14.23
CA LEU A 235 -5.05 8.86 14.03
C LEU A 235 -4.08 10.06 14.05
N LYS A 236 -4.37 11.11 13.31
CA LYS A 236 -3.52 12.31 13.27
C LYS A 236 -3.45 13.03 14.62
N LYS A 237 -4.53 13.01 15.40
CA LYS A 237 -4.55 13.55 16.77
C LYS A 237 -3.66 12.74 17.72
N LEU A 238 -3.62 11.41 17.56
CA LEU A 238 -2.74 10.54 18.36
C LEU A 238 -1.26 10.75 18.02
N PHE A 239 -0.95 11.02 16.74
CA PHE A 239 0.42 11.15 16.22
C PHE A 239 0.58 12.42 15.38
N PRO A 240 0.54 13.62 16.00
CA PRO A 240 0.52 14.90 15.25
C PRO A 240 1.78 15.16 14.44
N SER A 241 2.93 14.64 14.87
CA SER A 241 4.24 14.83 14.21
C SER A 241 4.63 13.69 13.26
N LEU A 242 3.85 12.61 13.21
CA LEU A 242 4.10 11.50 12.28
C LEU A 242 3.63 11.88 10.86
N ASP A 243 4.45 11.59 9.86
CA ASP A 243 4.00 11.60 8.47
C ASP A 243 3.12 10.37 8.23
N ILE A 244 1.83 10.62 7.96
CA ILE A 244 0.82 9.59 7.81
C ILE A 244 0.18 9.72 6.43
N TRP A 245 0.18 8.62 5.71
CA TRP A 245 -0.58 8.46 4.46
C TRP A 245 -1.79 7.59 4.71
N ILE A 246 -2.96 8.05 4.28
CA ILE A 246 -4.21 7.31 4.46
C ILE A 246 -4.52 6.54 3.20
N CYS A 247 -4.63 5.22 3.35
CA CYS A 247 -4.90 4.34 2.22
C CYS A 247 -6.40 4.14 2.00
N THR A 248 -6.83 4.13 0.74
CA THR A 248 -8.21 3.88 0.34
C THR A 248 -8.30 2.82 -0.76
N LEU A 249 -9.45 2.14 -0.82
CA LEU A 249 -9.83 1.23 -1.91
C LEU A 249 -10.91 1.85 -2.81
N ASN A 250 -11.37 3.08 -2.50
CA ASN A 250 -12.51 3.71 -3.16
C ASN A 250 -12.16 5.13 -3.63
N SER A 251 -12.36 5.38 -4.92
CA SER A 251 -12.12 6.69 -5.52
C SER A 251 -13.08 7.78 -5.02
N GLU A 252 -14.27 7.44 -4.52
CA GLU A 252 -15.18 8.42 -3.92
C GLU A 252 -14.57 9.01 -2.65
N LEU A 253 -14.01 8.18 -1.76
CA LEU A 253 -13.29 8.64 -0.56
C LEU A 253 -12.03 9.42 -0.93
N SER A 254 -11.25 8.96 -1.91
CA SER A 254 -10.03 9.63 -2.34
C SER A 254 -10.28 11.00 -2.96
N LEU A 255 -11.45 11.20 -3.57
CA LEU A 255 -11.85 12.44 -4.23
C LEU A 255 -12.78 13.31 -3.35
N SER A 256 -13.15 12.82 -2.17
CA SER A 256 -13.97 13.59 -1.23
C SER A 256 -13.19 14.76 -0.63
N ASN A 257 -13.91 15.84 -0.34
CA ASN A 257 -13.31 16.97 0.34
C ASN A 257 -13.21 16.70 1.84
N GLN A 258 -12.08 17.09 2.43
CA GLN A 258 -11.92 17.06 3.87
C GLN A 258 -13.00 17.94 4.53
N PRO A 259 -13.80 17.40 5.49
CA PRO A 259 -14.88 18.18 6.11
C PRO A 259 -14.34 19.29 7.03
N ASP A 260 -15.03 20.43 7.05
CA ASP A 260 -14.71 21.56 7.94
C ASP A 260 -14.91 21.22 9.43
N LYS A 261 -15.84 20.32 9.74
CA LYS A 261 -16.13 19.86 11.08
C LYS A 261 -15.97 18.35 11.19
N ILE A 262 -15.15 17.95 12.14
CA ILE A 262 -14.87 16.54 12.45
C ILE A 262 -15.98 16.02 13.37
N MET A 263 -16.59 14.91 13.01
CA MET A 263 -17.51 14.18 13.88
C MET A 263 -16.74 13.58 15.07
N PRO A 264 -17.35 13.56 16.29
CA PRO A 264 -16.75 12.84 17.40
C PRO A 264 -16.57 11.37 17.06
N PHE A 265 -15.39 10.82 17.36
CA PHE A 265 -15.09 9.43 17.14
C PHE A 265 -15.13 8.69 18.49
N ASN A 266 -16.15 7.85 18.68
CA ASN A 266 -16.36 7.08 19.90
C ASN A 266 -15.90 5.65 19.67
N LEU A 267 -14.94 5.22 20.48
CA LEU A 267 -14.45 3.83 20.50
C LEU A 267 -15.37 2.99 21.38
N VAL A 268 -15.60 1.75 20.98
CA VAL A 268 -16.26 0.72 21.77
C VAL A 268 -15.25 -0.42 22.03
N HIS A 269 -15.41 -1.07 23.18
CA HIS A 269 -14.74 -2.35 23.40
C HIS A 269 -15.50 -3.42 22.61
N SER A 270 -14.80 -4.32 21.95
CA SER A 270 -15.42 -5.53 21.44
C SER A 270 -15.88 -6.34 22.66
N ASP A 271 -17.19 -6.44 22.88
CA ASP A 271 -17.75 -7.42 23.79
C ASP A 271 -17.54 -8.81 23.16
N ILE A 272 -16.33 -9.32 23.25
CA ILE A 272 -16.06 -10.75 23.04
C ILE A 272 -16.60 -11.41 24.30
N SER A 273 -17.91 -11.63 24.34
CA SER A 273 -18.48 -12.52 25.34
C SER A 273 -17.92 -13.92 25.08
N SER A 274 -17.18 -14.45 26.04
CA SER A 274 -16.66 -15.81 26.06
C SER A 274 -17.71 -16.92 25.95
N ASP A 275 -18.96 -16.57 25.66
CA ASP A 275 -20.11 -17.47 25.68
C ASP A 275 -20.45 -18.06 24.30
N ASN A 276 -19.61 -17.83 23.27
CA ASN A 276 -19.81 -18.37 21.92
C ASN A 276 -18.54 -19.07 21.34
N LEU A 277 -17.82 -19.80 22.20
CA LEU A 277 -16.82 -20.76 21.76
C LEU A 277 -17.35 -22.19 21.91
#